data_ef796726108169662c52ddd07963d5d3
#
_entry.id   ef796726108169662c52ddd07963d5d3
#
_cell.length_a   1.000
_cell.length_b   1.000
_cell.length_c   1.000
_cell.angle_alpha   90.00
_cell.angle_beta   90.00
_cell.angle_gamma   90.00
#
_symmetry.space_group_name_H-M   'P 1'
#
loop_
_entity.id
_entity.type
_entity.pdbx_description
1 polymer ?
#
loop_
_entity_poly.entity_id
_entity_poly.type
_entity_poly.pdbx_seq_one_letter_code
_entity_poly.pdbx_strand_id
1 'polypeptide(L)' 'MVKFICNLILYWRFKFAFWKCDRLNRGRKNNLYIVANFNGTPYVVNRKTWRTRQLWHPKLRRIKWSVVAKNQVTRKILE' A
#
# COMPACT_ATOMS: atom_id res chain seq x y z
N MET A 1 0.00 21.46 -16.46
CA MET A 1 0.20 21.82 -15.07
C MET A 1 -0.54 20.91 -14.09
N VAL A 2 -1.80 20.58 -14.37
CA VAL A 2 -2.58 19.71 -13.49
C VAL A 2 -1.91 18.34 -13.31
N LYS A 3 -1.38 17.75 -14.39
CA LYS A 3 -0.67 16.46 -14.32
C LYS A 3 0.58 16.53 -13.45
N PHE A 4 1.31 17.64 -13.50
CA PHE A 4 2.51 17.82 -12.68
C PHE A 4 2.17 17.86 -11.19
N ILE A 5 1.12 18.58 -10.82
CA ILE A 5 0.67 18.68 -9.43
C ILE A 5 0.17 17.31 -8.94
N CYS A 6 -0.61 16.59 -9.76
CA CYS A 6 -1.08 15.27 -9.41
C CYS A 6 0.08 14.28 -9.22
N ASN A 7 1.08 14.32 -10.11
CA ASN A 7 2.25 13.45 -9.98
C ASN A 7 3.05 13.75 -8.71
N LEU A 8 3.17 15.03 -8.35
CA LEU A 8 3.87 15.44 -7.14
C LEU A 8 3.13 14.93 -5.88
N ILE A 9 1.81 15.05 -5.86
CA ILE A 9 0.98 14.56 -4.76
C ILE A 9 1.11 13.04 -4.65
N LEU A 10 1.05 12.31 -5.77
CA LEU A 10 1.21 10.86 -5.78
C LEU A 10 2.60 10.45 -5.29
N TYR A 11 3.64 11.16 -5.72
CA TYR A 11 5.01 10.92 -5.27
C TYR A 11 5.11 10.99 -3.75
N TRP A 12 4.59 12.06 -3.14
CA TRP A 12 4.63 12.22 -1.69
C TRP A 12 3.80 11.18 -0.96
N ARG A 13 2.64 10.80 -1.51
CA ARG A 13 1.79 9.74 -0.93
C ARG A 13 2.54 8.43 -0.87
N PHE A 14 3.18 8.03 -1.97
CA PHE A 14 3.95 6.79 -2.03
C PHE A 14 5.18 6.84 -1.14
N LYS A 15 5.88 7.96 -1.14
CA LYS A 15 7.05 8.15 -0.28
C LYS A 15 6.67 8.01 1.20
N PHE A 16 5.58 8.63 1.60
CA PHE A 16 5.06 8.54 2.95
C PHE A 16 4.63 7.10 3.28
N ALA A 17 3.98 6.43 2.33
CA ALA A 17 3.55 5.04 2.50
C ALA A 17 4.75 4.10 2.71
N PHE A 18 5.81 4.26 1.93
CA PHE A 18 7.03 3.47 2.09
C PHE A 18 7.70 3.74 3.43
N TRP A 19 7.74 4.99 3.86
CA TRP A 19 8.29 5.35 5.18
C TRP A 19 7.50 4.68 6.30
N LYS A 20 6.18 4.74 6.22
CA LYS A 20 5.28 4.11 7.18
C LYS A 20 5.46 2.59 7.18
N CYS A 21 5.56 2.01 5.99
CA CYS A 21 5.79 0.56 5.82
C CYS A 21 7.09 0.13 6.50
N ASP A 22 8.19 0.85 6.24
CA ASP A 22 9.48 0.54 6.85
C ASP A 22 9.41 0.65 8.37
N ARG A 23 8.73 1.66 8.88
CA ARG A 23 8.56 1.87 10.33
C ARG A 23 7.78 0.71 10.95
N LEU A 24 6.70 0.27 10.30
CA LEU A 24 5.89 -0.84 10.80
C LEU A 24 6.61 -2.17 10.71
N ASN A 25 7.51 -2.33 9.73
CA ASN A 25 8.28 -3.56 9.55
C ASN A 25 9.51 -3.65 10.46
N ARG A 26 9.86 -2.56 11.12
CA ARG A 26 11.04 -2.53 11.99
C ARG A 26 10.93 -3.57 13.09
N GLY A 27 11.89 -4.50 13.12
CA GLY A 27 11.91 -5.59 14.11
C GLY A 27 10.97 -6.76 13.82
N ARG A 28 10.22 -6.73 12.73
CA ARG A 28 9.33 -7.83 12.33
C ARG A 28 10.08 -8.85 11.49
N LYS A 29 9.85 -10.12 11.79
CA LYS A 29 10.38 -11.24 11.00
C LYS A 29 9.31 -11.88 10.11
N ASN A 30 8.04 -11.84 10.57
CA ASN A 30 6.90 -12.44 9.86
C ASN A 30 5.79 -11.41 9.67
N ASN A 31 4.91 -11.66 8.72
CA ASN A 31 3.77 -10.79 8.39
C ASN A 31 4.20 -9.36 8.09
N LEU A 32 5.22 -9.22 7.24
CA LEU A 32 5.72 -7.91 6.83
C LEU A 32 4.64 -7.13 6.07
N TYR A 33 4.60 -5.83 6.34
CA TYR A 33 3.72 -4.94 5.61
C TYR A 33 4.26 -4.70 4.20
N ILE A 34 3.35 -4.52 3.26
CA ILE A 34 3.67 -4.17 1.87
C ILE A 34 2.91 -2.90 1.50
N VAL A 35 3.41 -2.21 0.48
CA VAL A 35 2.71 -1.08 -0.12
C VAL A 35 2.03 -1.57 -1.38
N ALA A 36 0.71 -1.54 -1.40
CA ALA A 36 -0.08 -1.93 -2.55
C ALA A 36 -0.71 -0.71 -3.20
N ASN A 37 -0.72 -0.68 -4.53
CA ASN A 37 -1.30 0.41 -5.29
C ASN A 37 -2.67 0.01 -5.83
N PHE A 38 -3.71 0.73 -5.41
CA PHE A 38 -5.06 0.58 -5.93
C PHE A 38 -5.53 1.92 -6.46
N ASN A 39 -5.64 2.04 -7.79
CA ASN A 39 -6.12 3.25 -8.46
C ASN A 39 -5.33 4.51 -8.07
N GLY A 40 -4.01 4.37 -7.94
CA GLY A 40 -3.14 5.48 -7.57
C GLY A 40 -3.09 5.79 -6.08
N THR A 41 -3.78 5.01 -5.26
CA THR A 41 -3.77 5.17 -3.80
C THR A 41 -2.91 4.09 -3.16
N PRO A 42 -1.87 4.46 -2.40
CA PRO A 42 -1.04 3.48 -1.71
C PRO A 42 -1.70 3.00 -0.42
N TYR A 43 -1.67 1.69 -0.21
CA TYR A 43 -2.14 1.06 1.02
C TYR A 43 -0.98 0.31 1.68
N VAL A 44 -0.71 0.62 2.94
CA VAL A 44 0.29 -0.09 3.74
C VAL A 44 -0.43 -1.17 4.53
N VAL A 45 -0.34 -2.41 4.06
CA VAL A 45 -1.10 -3.52 4.65
C VAL A 45 -0.24 -4.77 4.72
N ASN A 46 -0.57 -5.65 5.66
CA ASN A 46 -0.09 -7.03 5.66
C ASN A 46 -1.32 -7.95 5.59
N ARG A 47 -1.09 -9.25 5.49
CA ARG A 47 -2.16 -10.24 5.35
C ARG A 47 -3.19 -10.13 6.48
N LYS A 48 -2.73 -9.99 7.71
CA LYS A 48 -3.59 -9.87 8.88
C LYS A 48 -4.41 -8.57 8.87
N THR A 49 -3.75 -7.45 8.56
CA THR A 49 -4.40 -6.15 8.48
C THR A 49 -5.42 -6.10 7.36
N TRP A 50 -5.10 -6.71 6.21
CA TRP A 50 -6.03 -6.79 5.09
C TRP A 50 -7.30 -7.55 5.46
N ARG A 51 -7.15 -8.68 6.15
CA ARG A 51 -8.28 -9.48 6.62
C ARG A 51 -9.18 -8.66 7.55
N THR A 52 -8.59 -7.89 8.45
CA THR A 52 -9.33 -6.99 9.34
C THR A 52 -10.08 -5.91 8.56
N ARG A 53 -9.44 -5.31 7.56
CA ARG A 53 -10.07 -4.32 6.69
C ARG A 53 -11.28 -4.90 5.94
N GLN A 54 -11.18 -6.15 5.49
CA GLN A 54 -12.28 -6.82 4.80
C GLN A 54 -13.51 -6.97 5.69
N LEU A 55 -13.32 -7.14 7.00
CA LEU A 55 -14.43 -7.22 7.95
C LEU A 55 -15.16 -5.89 8.10
N TRP A 56 -14.42 -4.77 8.06
CA TRP A 56 -14.99 -3.44 8.25
C TRP A 56 -15.50 -2.81 6.94
N HIS A 57 -14.97 -3.24 5.79
CA HIS A 57 -15.31 -2.67 4.48
C HIS A 57 -15.78 -3.77 3.54
N PRO A 58 -17.11 -3.95 3.39
CA PRO A 58 -17.67 -5.02 2.55
C PRO A 58 -17.16 -5.00 1.11
N LYS A 59 -16.85 -3.82 0.56
CA LYS A 59 -16.33 -3.69 -0.81
C LYS A 59 -14.98 -4.39 -0.98
N LEU A 60 -14.19 -4.49 0.08
CA LEU A 60 -12.87 -5.12 0.04
C LEU A 60 -12.93 -6.64 0.13
N ARG A 61 -14.09 -7.22 0.49
CA ARG A 61 -14.25 -8.67 0.61
C ARG A 61 -14.02 -9.40 -0.70
N ARG A 62 -14.24 -8.72 -1.83
CA ARG A 62 -14.04 -9.29 -3.17
C ARG A 62 -12.57 -9.32 -3.57
N ILE A 63 -11.72 -8.58 -2.88
CA ILE A 63 -10.30 -8.48 -3.21
C ILE A 63 -9.53 -9.44 -2.30
N LYS A 64 -9.06 -10.55 -2.88
CA LYS A 64 -8.28 -11.54 -2.16
C LYS A 64 -6.86 -11.01 -1.89
N TRP A 65 -6.20 -11.57 -0.88
CA TRP A 65 -4.82 -11.19 -0.57
C TRP A 65 -3.88 -11.41 -1.75
N SER A 66 -4.10 -12.44 -2.56
CA SER A 66 -3.30 -12.68 -3.75
C SER A 66 -3.33 -11.49 -4.73
N VAL A 67 -4.49 -10.83 -4.84
CA VAL A 67 -4.63 -9.64 -5.68
C VAL A 67 -3.87 -8.46 -5.07
N VAL A 68 -3.95 -8.30 -3.75
CA VAL A 68 -3.20 -7.26 -3.04
C VAL A 68 -1.70 -7.44 -3.26
N ALA A 69 -1.22 -8.68 -3.13
CA ALA A 69 0.19 -9.00 -3.33
C ALA A 69 0.65 -8.72 -4.75
N LYS A 70 -0.21 -8.96 -5.75
CA LYS A 70 0.10 -8.63 -7.16
C LYS A 70 0.19 -7.13 -7.39
N ASN A 71 -0.51 -6.33 -6.61
CA ASN A 71 -0.50 -4.87 -6.72
C ASN A 71 0.59 -4.23 -5.85
N GLN A 72 1.46 -5.05 -5.26
CA GLN A 72 2.58 -4.56 -4.48
C GLN A 72 3.51 -3.72 -5.36
N VAL A 73 3.90 -2.56 -4.84
CA VAL A 73 4.86 -1.67 -5.50
C VAL A 73 6.13 -1.57 -4.67
N THR A 74 7.23 -1.28 -5.34
CA THR A 74 8.53 -1.09 -4.70
C THR A 74 8.94 0.38 -4.82
N ARG A 75 10.00 0.76 -4.11
CA ARG A 75 10.54 2.13 -4.17
C ARG A 75 10.96 2.55 -5.56
N LYS A 76 11.14 1.61 -6.47
CA LYS A 76 11.47 1.91 -7.88
C LYS A 76 10.40 2.77 -8.55
N ILE A 77 9.15 2.71 -8.07
CA ILE A 77 8.07 3.54 -8.61
C ILE A 77 8.35 5.04 -8.41
N LEU A 78 9.20 5.38 -7.46
CA LEU A 78 9.57 6.78 -7.18
C LEU A 78 10.75 7.29 -8.02
N GLU A 79 11.40 6.41 -8.77
CA GLU A 79 12.55 6.73 -9.62
C GLU A 79 12.17 7.27 -11.01
#